data_1dbc97480d14c303b480e60735f88d07
#
_entry.id   1dbc97480d14c303b480e60735f88d07
#
_cell.length_a   1.000
_cell.length_b   1.000
_cell.length_c   1.000
_cell.angle_alpha   90.00
_cell.angle_beta   90.00
_cell.angle_gamma   90.00
#
_symmetry.space_group_name_H-M   'P 1'
#
loop_
_entity.id
_entity.type
_entity.pdbx_description
1 polymer ?
#
loop_
_entity_poly.entity_id
_entity_poly.type
_entity_poly.pdbx_seq_one_letter_code
_entity_poly.pdbx_strand_id
1 'polypeptide(L)'
;WEQCACIKYVNPRCGTYEFGYPKSDTVNDTKVCERANQLREQLNLKYDVSVLYAPSWEYADKEDDFIKAVAPLKVNMLIKQAHWSKEYQAIIDNIDEMRAQHEGRYDNLYYIDVTESIMTALDMCDIVVSDESSVMSEALMFDKPSIAVTDWLIPDTEPARLSCVPM
;
A
#
# COMPACT_ATOMS: atom_id res chain seq x y z
N TRP A 1 -19.93 11.06 -0.15
CA TRP A 1 -20.91 12.12 -0.38
C TRP A 1 -20.29 13.51 -0.30
N GLU A 2 -19.54 13.86 0.76
CA GLU A 2 -18.92 15.17 0.90
C GLU A 2 -17.92 15.49 -0.22
N GLN A 3 -17.16 14.51 -0.69
CA GLN A 3 -16.27 14.65 -1.83
C GLN A 3 -17.05 14.96 -3.12
N CYS A 4 -18.20 14.32 -3.31
CA CYS A 4 -19.07 14.63 -4.45
C CYS A 4 -19.65 16.05 -4.39
N ALA A 5 -19.84 16.61 -3.19
CA ALA A 5 -20.29 18.00 -3.04
C ALA A 5 -19.28 19.03 -3.60
N CYS A 6 -17.98 18.70 -3.60
CA CYS A 6 -16.96 19.56 -4.19
C CYS A 6 -17.01 19.59 -5.72
N ILE A 7 -17.55 18.56 -6.37
CA ILE A 7 -17.63 18.45 -7.85
C ILE A 7 -18.54 19.52 -8.44
N LYS A 8 -19.54 20.01 -7.69
CA LYS A 8 -20.42 21.10 -8.15
C LYS A 8 -19.68 22.39 -8.50
N TYR A 9 -18.49 22.60 -7.93
CA TYR A 9 -17.65 23.76 -8.26
C TYR A 9 -16.88 23.58 -9.57
N VAL A 10 -16.74 22.37 -10.06
CA VAL A 10 -16.01 22.03 -11.29
C VAL A 10 -16.95 22.05 -12.51
N ASN A 11 -18.26 22.05 -12.29
CA ASN A 11 -19.31 22.05 -13.31
C ASN A 11 -19.02 21.06 -14.46
N PRO A 12 -19.05 19.75 -14.21
CA PRO A 12 -18.70 18.74 -15.21
C PRO A 12 -19.69 18.79 -16.40
N ARG A 13 -19.19 18.81 -17.63
CA ARG A 13 -19.98 18.95 -18.85
C ARG A 13 -21.01 17.82 -19.05
N CYS A 14 -20.68 16.62 -18.58
CA CYS A 14 -21.50 15.42 -18.79
C CYS A 14 -22.26 14.97 -17.52
N GLY A 15 -22.24 15.78 -16.46
CA GLY A 15 -22.83 15.40 -15.18
C GLY A 15 -21.93 14.50 -14.34
N THR A 16 -22.50 14.04 -13.22
CA THR A 16 -21.84 13.15 -12.25
C THR A 16 -22.64 11.86 -12.15
N TYR A 17 -21.97 10.72 -12.25
CA TYR A 17 -22.58 9.40 -12.20
C TYR A 17 -21.96 8.60 -11.05
N GLU A 18 -22.80 7.93 -10.27
CA GLU A 18 -22.39 7.01 -9.20
C GLU A 18 -22.30 5.60 -9.79
N PHE A 19 -21.08 5.06 -9.90
CA PHE A 19 -20.84 3.70 -10.43
C PHE A 19 -20.00 2.84 -9.49
N GLY A 20 -19.83 3.29 -8.24
CA GLY A 20 -19.06 2.56 -7.24
C GLY A 20 -17.55 2.75 -7.38
N TYR A 21 -16.78 1.78 -6.93
CA TYR A 21 -15.33 1.77 -6.93
C TYR A 21 -14.79 0.75 -7.93
N PRO A 22 -14.30 1.17 -9.11
CA PRO A 22 -13.93 0.25 -10.19
C PRO A 22 -12.87 -0.80 -9.83
N LYS A 23 -11.99 -0.49 -8.88
CA LYS A 23 -11.00 -1.46 -8.42
C LYS A 23 -11.62 -2.66 -7.70
N SER A 24 -12.86 -2.53 -7.19
CA SER A 24 -13.56 -3.68 -6.57
C SER A 24 -13.83 -4.81 -7.55
N ASP A 25 -13.91 -4.52 -8.85
CA ASP A 25 -14.12 -5.53 -9.88
C ASP A 25 -12.92 -6.46 -10.05
N THR A 26 -11.76 -6.06 -9.51
CA THR A 26 -10.54 -6.89 -9.53
C THR A 26 -10.45 -7.88 -8.37
N VAL A 27 -11.31 -7.73 -7.36
CA VAL A 27 -11.42 -8.70 -6.27
C VAL A 27 -11.95 -10.02 -6.83
N ASN A 28 -11.22 -11.11 -6.60
CA ASN A 28 -11.48 -12.42 -7.19
C ASN A 28 -11.29 -12.51 -8.73
N ASP A 29 -10.65 -11.52 -9.35
CA ASP A 29 -10.22 -11.67 -10.74
C ASP A 29 -9.18 -12.80 -10.82
N THR A 30 -9.45 -13.79 -11.66
CA THR A 30 -8.57 -14.95 -11.85
C THR A 30 -7.14 -14.55 -12.21
N LYS A 31 -6.97 -13.46 -12.98
CA LYS A 31 -5.63 -12.95 -13.35
C LYS A 31 -4.86 -12.39 -12.14
N VAL A 32 -5.55 -11.74 -11.21
CA VAL A 32 -4.93 -11.24 -9.98
C VAL A 32 -4.49 -12.42 -9.12
N CYS A 33 -5.37 -13.40 -8.91
CA CYS A 33 -5.05 -14.61 -8.15
C CYS A 33 -3.92 -15.44 -8.77
N GLU A 34 -3.93 -15.63 -10.09
CA GLU A 34 -2.87 -16.35 -10.82
C GLU A 34 -1.53 -15.60 -10.68
N ARG A 35 -1.54 -14.27 -10.83
CA ARG A 35 -0.32 -13.48 -10.69
C ARG A 35 0.21 -13.51 -9.26
N ALA A 36 -0.66 -13.43 -8.26
CA ALA A 36 -0.28 -13.54 -6.86
C ALA A 36 0.38 -14.90 -6.55
N ASN A 37 -0.19 -15.99 -7.08
CA ASN A 37 0.39 -17.34 -6.92
C ASN A 37 1.76 -17.45 -7.59
N GLN A 38 1.92 -16.92 -8.81
CA GLN A 38 3.22 -16.88 -9.50
C GLN A 38 4.27 -16.11 -8.68
N LEU A 39 3.88 -14.97 -8.09
CA LEU A 39 4.80 -14.20 -7.26
C LEU A 39 5.15 -14.91 -5.95
N ARG A 40 4.21 -15.58 -5.30
CA ARG A 40 4.49 -16.40 -4.11
C ARG A 40 5.53 -17.49 -4.43
N GLU A 41 5.39 -18.15 -5.56
CA GLU A 41 6.35 -19.17 -6.04
C GLU A 41 7.72 -18.55 -6.37
N GLN A 42 7.74 -17.43 -7.10
CA GLN A 42 8.97 -16.74 -7.48
C GLN A 42 9.76 -16.24 -6.29
N LEU A 43 9.07 -15.68 -5.30
CA LEU A 43 9.69 -15.18 -4.06
C LEU A 43 10.08 -16.29 -3.09
N ASN A 44 9.55 -17.51 -3.28
CA ASN A 44 9.81 -18.66 -2.40
C ASN A 44 9.60 -18.30 -0.93
N LEU A 45 8.39 -17.83 -0.60
CA LEU A 45 8.06 -17.35 0.74
C LEU A 45 8.35 -18.39 1.82
N LYS A 46 8.98 -17.96 2.91
CA LYS A 46 9.51 -18.84 3.97
C LYS A 46 8.46 -19.32 4.95
N TYR A 47 7.45 -18.50 5.22
CA TYR A 47 6.43 -18.75 6.25
C TYR A 47 5.03 -18.76 5.64
N ASP A 48 4.06 -19.28 6.38
CA ASP A 48 2.66 -19.34 5.94
C ASP A 48 1.95 -18.00 6.03
N VAL A 49 2.38 -17.11 6.94
CA VAL A 49 1.79 -15.78 7.15
C VAL A 49 2.65 -14.72 6.51
N SER A 50 2.01 -13.81 5.78
CA SER A 50 2.65 -12.68 5.10
C SER A 50 2.06 -11.35 5.56
N VAL A 51 2.92 -10.41 5.92
CA VAL A 51 2.58 -9.05 6.34
C VAL A 51 3.04 -8.08 5.26
N LEU A 52 2.12 -7.33 4.71
CA LEU A 52 2.38 -6.35 3.66
C LEU A 52 2.58 -4.96 4.26
N TYR A 53 3.74 -4.37 3.97
CA TYR A 53 4.00 -2.95 4.17
C TYR A 53 3.68 -2.19 2.87
N ALA A 54 2.75 -1.25 2.91
CA ALA A 54 2.33 -0.47 1.75
C ALA A 54 1.97 0.97 2.17
N PRO A 55 2.96 1.85 2.38
CA PRO A 55 2.74 3.21 2.82
C PRO A 55 2.17 4.10 1.70
N SER A 56 1.55 5.23 2.08
CA SER A 56 1.17 6.28 1.13
C SER A 56 2.40 6.99 0.57
N TRP A 57 3.34 7.32 1.45
CA TRP A 57 4.60 7.99 1.15
C TRP A 57 5.72 7.31 1.92
N GLU A 58 6.81 6.95 1.25
CA GLU A 58 8.02 6.61 1.96
C GLU A 58 8.68 7.90 2.44
N TYR A 59 8.76 8.04 3.74
CA TYR A 59 9.30 9.22 4.38
C TYR A 59 9.96 8.85 5.70
N ALA A 60 11.13 9.40 5.95
CA ALA A 60 11.93 9.05 7.12
C ALA A 60 12.16 7.53 7.22
N ASP A 61 12.07 6.96 8.40
CA ASP A 61 12.46 5.59 8.69
C ASP A 61 11.24 4.62 8.76
N LYS A 62 10.16 4.88 8.03
CA LYS A 62 8.93 4.06 8.13
C LYS A 62 9.16 2.59 7.80
N GLU A 63 9.88 2.31 6.70
CA GLU A 63 10.21 0.94 6.31
C GLU A 63 11.13 0.28 7.34
N ASP A 64 12.10 1.03 7.88
CA ASP A 64 13.00 0.56 8.94
C ASP A 64 12.24 0.24 10.23
N ASP A 65 11.29 1.09 10.63
CA ASP A 65 10.41 0.84 11.78
C ASP A 65 9.56 -0.42 11.59
N PHE A 66 8.97 -0.59 10.40
CA PHE A 66 8.22 -1.79 10.06
C PHE A 66 9.11 -3.04 10.16
N ILE A 67 10.27 -3.01 9.54
CA ILE A 67 11.19 -4.15 9.52
C ILE A 67 11.66 -4.49 10.93
N LYS A 68 12.06 -3.52 11.74
CA LYS A 68 12.46 -3.73 13.13
C LYS A 68 11.37 -4.37 13.98
N ALA A 69 10.12 -3.95 13.76
CA ALA A 69 8.99 -4.48 14.52
C ALA A 69 8.61 -5.91 14.10
N VAL A 70 8.70 -6.23 12.81
CA VAL A 70 8.17 -7.47 12.24
C VAL A 70 9.24 -8.55 12.05
N ALA A 71 10.51 -8.20 11.84
CA ALA A 71 11.59 -9.16 11.60
C ALA A 71 11.76 -10.26 12.69
N PRO A 72 11.50 -9.98 13.99
CA PRO A 72 11.57 -11.02 15.00
C PRO A 72 10.47 -12.09 14.91
N LEU A 73 9.43 -11.82 14.11
CA LEU A 73 8.28 -12.71 13.97
C LEU A 73 8.54 -13.76 12.87
N LYS A 74 7.84 -14.90 12.97
CA LYS A 74 7.88 -15.96 11.94
C LYS A 74 6.85 -15.66 10.85
N VAL A 75 7.05 -14.57 10.12
CA VAL A 75 6.19 -14.12 9.03
C VAL A 75 7.04 -13.65 7.85
N ASN A 76 6.48 -13.64 6.66
CA ASN A 76 7.10 -12.99 5.52
C ASN A 76 6.82 -11.48 5.59
N MET A 77 7.82 -10.66 5.39
CA MET A 77 7.71 -9.22 5.25
C MET A 77 7.68 -8.88 3.75
N LEU A 78 6.55 -8.44 3.25
CA LEU A 78 6.37 -8.03 1.86
C LEU A 78 6.40 -6.50 1.80
N ILE A 79 7.35 -5.92 1.06
CA ILE A 79 7.46 -4.48 0.88
C ILE A 79 6.91 -4.11 -0.49
N LYS A 80 5.89 -3.26 -0.52
CA LYS A 80 5.29 -2.75 -1.76
C LYS A 80 5.20 -1.23 -1.73
N GLN A 81 6.17 -0.60 -2.34
CA GLN A 81 6.19 0.85 -2.52
C GLN A 81 5.32 1.26 -3.72
N ALA A 82 4.80 2.49 -3.68
CA ALA A 82 4.10 3.08 -4.82
C ALA A 82 5.09 3.39 -5.96
N HIS A 83 4.59 3.36 -7.19
CA HIS A 83 5.35 3.83 -8.35
C HIS A 83 5.26 5.35 -8.46
N TRP A 84 6.38 6.04 -8.19
CA TRP A 84 6.49 7.48 -8.23
C TRP A 84 6.99 7.99 -9.57
N SER A 85 6.46 9.12 -10.02
CA SER A 85 6.99 9.81 -11.19
C SER A 85 8.33 10.48 -10.85
N LYS A 86 9.17 10.71 -11.87
CA LYS A 86 10.50 11.33 -11.71
C LYS A 86 10.48 12.71 -11.06
N GLU A 87 9.33 13.38 -11.02
CA GLU A 87 9.15 14.66 -10.32
C GLU A 87 9.31 14.52 -8.80
N TYR A 88 9.15 13.31 -8.27
CA TYR A 88 9.28 12.98 -6.85
C TYR A 88 10.60 12.26 -6.56
N GLN A 89 11.70 12.71 -7.17
CA GLN A 89 13.00 12.06 -7.08
C GLN A 89 13.45 11.82 -5.62
N ALA A 90 13.22 12.78 -4.73
CA ALA A 90 13.59 12.63 -3.32
C ALA A 90 12.88 11.45 -2.63
N ILE A 91 11.65 11.12 -3.02
CA ILE A 91 10.92 9.95 -2.50
C ILE A 91 11.52 8.67 -3.10
N ILE A 92 11.83 8.69 -4.39
CA ILE A 92 12.47 7.54 -5.06
C ILE A 92 13.82 7.25 -4.43
N ASP A 93 14.65 8.28 -4.23
CA ASP A 93 15.97 8.15 -3.61
C ASP A 93 15.87 7.55 -2.19
N ASN A 94 14.87 7.99 -1.40
CA ASN A 94 14.64 7.44 -0.07
C ASN A 94 14.20 5.97 -0.11
N ILE A 95 13.33 5.59 -1.05
CA ILE A 95 12.92 4.19 -1.25
C ILE A 95 14.12 3.32 -1.61
N ASP A 96 14.96 3.79 -2.53
CA ASP A 96 16.15 3.08 -2.98
C ASP A 96 17.18 2.95 -1.85
N GLU A 97 17.35 3.98 -1.02
CA GLU A 97 18.21 3.96 0.16
C GLU A 97 17.73 2.93 1.19
N MET A 98 16.43 2.94 1.54
CA MET A 98 15.85 1.98 2.47
C MET A 98 16.00 0.55 1.94
N ARG A 99 15.71 0.32 0.66
CA ARG A 99 15.91 -0.97 0.04
C ARG A 99 17.37 -1.42 0.11
N ALA A 100 18.32 -0.57 -0.25
CA ALA A 100 19.75 -0.88 -0.19
C ALA A 100 20.22 -1.18 1.23
N GLN A 101 19.60 -0.55 2.22
CA GLN A 101 19.87 -0.79 3.64
C GLN A 101 19.42 -2.16 4.11
N HIS A 102 18.30 -2.69 3.61
CA HIS A 102 17.64 -3.87 4.17
C HIS A 102 17.68 -5.11 3.27
N GLU A 103 17.75 -4.96 1.95
CA GLU A 103 17.75 -6.07 1.00
C GLU A 103 18.88 -7.05 1.29
N GLY A 104 18.54 -8.33 1.42
CA GLY A 104 19.49 -9.40 1.72
C GLY A 104 19.92 -9.53 3.19
N ARG A 105 19.47 -8.65 4.09
CA ARG A 105 19.78 -8.76 5.53
C ARG A 105 18.87 -9.71 6.28
N TYR A 106 17.66 -9.90 5.78
CA TYR A 106 16.65 -10.77 6.40
C TYR A 106 16.20 -11.80 5.38
N ASP A 107 16.12 -13.04 5.78
CA ASP A 107 15.75 -14.18 4.92
C ASP A 107 14.24 -14.33 4.72
N ASN A 108 13.45 -13.46 5.37
CA ASN A 108 12.01 -13.38 5.29
C ASN A 108 11.51 -12.00 4.79
N LEU A 109 12.41 -11.19 4.22
CA LEU A 109 12.10 -9.88 3.63
C LEU A 109 12.08 -9.98 2.11
N TYR A 110 10.98 -9.54 1.50
CA TYR A 110 10.75 -9.62 0.08
C TYR A 110 10.25 -8.29 -0.48
N TYR A 111 10.91 -7.78 -1.51
CA TYR A 111 10.49 -6.58 -2.21
C TYR A 111 9.65 -6.94 -3.43
N ILE A 112 8.42 -6.43 -3.47
CA ILE A 112 7.53 -6.53 -4.64
C ILE A 112 7.85 -5.36 -5.56
N ASP A 113 7.98 -5.62 -6.87
CA ASP A 113 8.28 -4.60 -7.87
C ASP A 113 7.25 -3.44 -7.79
N VAL A 114 7.74 -2.20 -7.87
CA VAL A 114 6.90 -0.99 -7.77
C VAL A 114 5.85 -0.90 -8.89
N THR A 115 6.08 -1.55 -10.02
CA THR A 115 5.12 -1.62 -11.13
C THR A 115 4.07 -2.70 -10.99
N GLU A 116 4.25 -3.63 -10.02
CA GLU A 116 3.26 -4.67 -9.76
C GLU A 116 1.98 -4.06 -9.18
N SER A 117 0.84 -4.67 -9.47
CA SER A 117 -0.44 -4.19 -8.94
C SER A 117 -0.52 -4.33 -7.42
N ILE A 118 -1.05 -3.30 -6.75
CA ILE A 118 -1.35 -3.41 -5.31
C ILE A 118 -2.39 -4.51 -5.03
N MET A 119 -3.29 -4.78 -5.97
CA MET A 119 -4.29 -5.85 -5.83
C MET A 119 -3.63 -7.23 -5.76
N THR A 120 -2.57 -7.44 -6.54
CA THR A 120 -1.76 -8.65 -6.46
C THR A 120 -1.08 -8.79 -5.10
N ALA A 121 -0.52 -7.70 -4.57
CA ALA A 121 0.12 -7.70 -3.25
C ALA A 121 -0.89 -7.95 -2.11
N LEU A 122 -2.11 -7.40 -2.23
CA LEU A 122 -3.20 -7.63 -1.28
C LEU A 122 -3.69 -9.08 -1.30
N ASP A 123 -3.78 -9.71 -2.48
CA ASP A 123 -4.08 -11.13 -2.56
C ASP A 123 -3.00 -11.98 -1.87
N MET A 124 -1.73 -11.59 -2.01
CA MET A 124 -0.58 -12.31 -1.45
C MET A 124 -0.47 -12.25 0.08
N CYS A 125 -0.96 -11.20 0.72
CA CYS A 125 -0.75 -10.98 2.15
C CYS A 125 -1.92 -11.49 3.01
N ASP A 126 -1.67 -11.60 4.31
CA ASP A 126 -2.66 -11.91 5.34
C ASP A 126 -2.99 -10.68 6.19
N ILE A 127 -2.04 -9.77 6.36
CA ILE A 127 -2.18 -8.55 7.15
C ILE A 127 -1.54 -7.40 6.37
N VAL A 128 -2.18 -6.23 6.42
CA VAL A 128 -1.64 -4.99 5.84
C VAL A 128 -1.20 -4.04 6.94
N VAL A 129 0.00 -3.48 6.80
CA VAL A 129 0.51 -2.38 7.64
C VAL A 129 0.69 -1.17 6.75
N SER A 130 0.05 -0.09 7.11
CA SER A 130 0.06 1.14 6.31
C SER A 130 -0.17 2.37 7.22
N ASP A 131 -0.19 3.52 6.62
CA ASP A 131 -0.49 4.80 7.25
C ASP A 131 -1.88 5.32 6.82
N GLU A 132 -1.95 6.42 6.11
CA GLU A 132 -3.17 7.04 5.56
C GLU A 132 -3.49 6.62 4.11
N SER A 133 -2.87 5.58 3.61
CA SER A 133 -3.02 5.11 2.23
C SER A 133 -4.42 4.57 1.94
N SER A 134 -4.90 4.76 0.71
CA SER A 134 -6.12 4.11 0.19
C SER A 134 -6.03 2.58 0.21
N VAL A 135 -4.83 2.03 0.32
CA VAL A 135 -4.58 0.59 0.46
C VAL A 135 -5.33 -0.01 1.65
N MET A 136 -5.53 0.78 2.74
CA MET A 136 -6.32 0.36 3.89
C MET A 136 -7.78 0.05 3.51
N SER A 137 -8.39 0.90 2.66
CA SER A 137 -9.74 0.67 2.15
C SER A 137 -9.78 -0.47 1.13
N GLU A 138 -8.73 -0.62 0.34
CA GLU A 138 -8.59 -1.69 -0.64
C GLU A 138 -8.40 -3.06 0.05
N ALA A 139 -7.69 -3.10 1.17
CA ALA A 139 -7.51 -4.30 1.98
C ALA A 139 -8.85 -4.88 2.49
N LEU A 140 -9.81 -4.00 2.83
CA LEU A 140 -11.15 -4.43 3.24
C LEU A 140 -11.89 -5.20 2.13
N MET A 141 -11.65 -4.87 0.86
CA MET A 141 -12.26 -5.59 -0.27
C MET A 141 -11.71 -7.01 -0.41
N PHE A 142 -10.50 -7.26 0.06
CA PHE A 142 -9.85 -8.58 0.10
C PHE A 142 -10.04 -9.29 1.45
N ASP A 143 -10.90 -8.75 2.33
CA ASP A 143 -11.12 -9.28 3.68
C ASP A 143 -9.83 -9.40 4.50
N LYS A 144 -8.90 -8.44 4.32
CA LYS A 144 -7.61 -8.42 5.01
C LYS A 144 -7.63 -7.46 6.19
N PRO A 145 -7.26 -7.91 7.40
CA PRO A 145 -7.05 -7.02 8.52
C PRO A 145 -5.93 -6.02 8.24
N SER A 146 -6.10 -4.80 8.72
CA SER A 146 -5.15 -3.72 8.49
C SER A 146 -4.74 -3.05 9.79
N ILE A 147 -3.47 -2.68 9.90
CA ILE A 147 -2.89 -1.93 11.00
C ILE A 147 -2.52 -0.54 10.48
N ALA A 148 -3.19 0.50 10.98
CA ALA A 148 -2.84 1.88 10.72
C ALA A 148 -1.78 2.35 11.72
N VAL A 149 -0.62 2.79 11.23
CA VAL A 149 0.44 3.33 12.07
C VAL A 149 0.30 4.85 12.10
N THR A 150 -0.29 5.36 13.17
CA THR A 150 -0.62 6.80 13.30
C THR A 150 0.61 7.69 13.39
N ASP A 151 1.71 7.19 13.91
CA ASP A 151 2.97 7.93 14.04
C ASP A 151 3.65 8.19 12.69
N TRP A 152 3.22 7.50 11.64
CA TRP A 152 3.70 7.70 10.26
C TRP A 152 2.90 8.74 9.48
N LEU A 153 1.83 9.26 10.06
CA LEU A 153 1.02 10.29 9.40
C LEU A 153 1.84 11.57 9.23
N ILE A 154 1.75 12.16 8.04
CA ILE A 154 2.32 13.48 7.81
C ILE A 154 1.50 14.48 8.62
N PRO A 155 2.12 15.33 9.44
CA PRO A 155 1.40 16.35 10.20
C PRO A 155 0.50 17.19 9.30
N ASP A 156 -0.71 17.46 9.75
CA ASP A 156 -1.64 18.34 9.04
C ASP A 156 -1.02 19.70 8.79
N THR A 157 -1.10 20.13 7.54
CA THR A 157 -0.79 21.49 7.13
C THR A 157 -2.09 22.28 6.99
N GLU A 158 -2.03 23.59 7.02
CA GLU A 158 -3.19 24.43 6.79
C GLU A 158 -3.51 24.55 5.27
N PRO A 159 -4.75 24.26 4.80
CA PRO A 159 -5.87 23.69 5.59
C PRO A 159 -5.62 22.22 5.96
N ALA A 160 -6.19 21.79 7.07
CA ALA A 160 -5.99 20.46 7.62
C ALA A 160 -6.35 19.38 6.59
N ARG A 161 -5.37 18.58 6.23
CA ARG A 161 -5.52 17.55 5.19
C ARG A 161 -6.51 16.45 5.61
N LEU A 162 -6.46 16.05 6.88
CA LEU A 162 -7.31 14.99 7.43
C LEU A 162 -8.77 15.42 7.60
N SER A 163 -9.08 16.71 7.58
CA SER A 163 -10.46 17.20 7.64
C SER A 163 -11.29 16.82 6.39
N CYS A 164 -10.61 16.40 5.32
CA CYS A 164 -11.23 16.00 4.05
C CYS A 164 -11.33 14.47 3.88
N VAL A 165 -10.79 13.69 4.80
CA VAL A 165 -10.82 12.22 4.76
C VAL A 165 -11.85 11.74 5.75
N PRO A 166 -12.96 11.10 5.34
CA PRO A 166 -13.87 10.43 6.26
C PRO A 166 -13.09 9.31 6.97
N MET A 167 -13.06 9.37 8.30
CA MET A 167 -12.61 8.23 9.11
C MET A 167 -13.63 7.11 9.06
#